data_7317a5dc90e593adbc29fb014bf141bc
#
_entry.id   7317a5dc90e593adbc29fb014bf141bc
#
_cell.length_a   1.000
_cell.length_b   1.000
_cell.length_c   1.000
_cell.angle_alpha   90.00
_cell.angle_beta   90.00
_cell.angle_gamma   90.00
#
_symmetry.space_group_name_H-M   'P 1'
#
loop_
_entity.id
_entity.type
_entity.pdbx_description
1 polymer ?
#
loop_
_entity_poly.entity_id
_entity_poly.type
_entity_poly.pdbx_seq_one_letter_code
_entity_poly.pdbx_strand_id
1 'polypeptide(L)'
;MADASRLSANFPPATAEAWRSLVAKTLGDKPFSDLEKTTAEGLPIAPLYPPGDLPGGQAFPTRPFDSERPWDLRVLTAHPDAARANIEILGDLEGGAVSAVVRIDPTGQAGVAVGSAEDLALVLKDAILELAPMGLDAGFLGPKAADWLGAVAKSSPGAKLNFHMDPLSAFAEAGTSPGPIESHVISAATVGARLAETYPHGELFLASGRVVHEAGGGEAEELAFAAAAAITYAKALVRAGLPMAEAFGRITLGLAADADYFVTIAKLRAAREIWARIATACEADPTARIEARASRRMLARQDAWNNMIRMTAAAFGAAVGGADAVMLGTFTDAIGLPTAFARRQSRNAQLVLMEEAHVGRVADPAAGSGYVEAMTDQLARAAWAKLQEIEAAGGLAAALASGLIARDVEAAKAARPEPKLVGVNAFPPAKEHPVEIETPAPKSVEAPSPALPGPDSACPALKAIRLAEAYEAAQ
;
A
#
# COMPACT_ATOMS: atom_id res chain seq x y z
N MET A 1 48.54 -14.75 -2.50
CA MET A 1 47.83 -14.95 -3.77
C MET A 1 46.51 -14.22 -3.71
N ALA A 2 46.54 -12.94 -3.68
CA ALA A 2 45.28 -12.14 -3.75
C ALA A 2 45.66 -10.92 -4.57
N ASP A 3 45.21 -10.81 -5.77
CA ASP A 3 44.92 -9.58 -6.48
C ASP A 3 45.04 -9.59 -8.01
N ALA A 4 45.34 -10.76 -8.61
CA ALA A 4 45.39 -10.88 -10.07
C ALA A 4 44.00 -11.02 -10.71
N SER A 5 42.91 -11.07 -9.93
CA SER A 5 41.54 -11.33 -10.42
C SER A 5 40.62 -10.11 -10.55
N ARG A 6 41.06 -8.94 -10.11
CA ARG A 6 40.26 -7.73 -10.28
C ARG A 6 40.52 -7.10 -11.62
N LEU A 7 39.55 -7.13 -12.52
CA LEU A 7 39.63 -6.48 -13.85
C LEU A 7 39.98 -4.98 -13.72
N SER A 8 39.67 -4.35 -12.58
CA SER A 8 39.96 -2.95 -12.28
C SER A 8 41.34 -2.71 -11.63
N ALA A 9 42.16 -3.75 -11.34
CA ALA A 9 43.44 -3.59 -10.60
C ALA A 9 44.46 -2.66 -11.29
N ASN A 10 44.36 -2.47 -12.58
CA ASN A 10 45.27 -1.63 -13.38
C ASN A 10 44.72 -0.20 -13.60
N PHE A 11 43.55 0.14 -13.09
CA PHE A 11 42.98 1.47 -13.20
C PHE A 11 43.23 2.27 -11.91
N PRO A 12 43.62 3.55 -12.01
CA PRO A 12 43.76 4.39 -10.84
C PRO A 12 42.42 4.55 -10.14
N PRO A 13 42.39 4.65 -8.78
CA PRO A 13 41.15 4.90 -8.06
C PRO A 13 40.49 6.19 -8.53
N ALA A 14 39.23 6.12 -8.94
CA ALA A 14 38.44 7.30 -9.22
C ALA A 14 37.94 7.92 -7.92
N THR A 15 38.23 9.21 -7.69
CA THR A 15 37.71 9.96 -6.53
C THR A 15 36.50 10.78 -6.94
N ALA A 16 35.63 11.11 -5.97
CA ALA A 16 34.50 12.01 -6.18
C ALA A 16 34.97 13.41 -6.70
N GLU A 17 36.13 13.88 -6.22
CA GLU A 17 36.73 15.13 -6.68
C GLU A 17 37.17 15.10 -8.13
N ALA A 18 37.85 14.02 -8.55
CA ALA A 18 38.24 13.82 -9.95
C ALA A 18 37.02 13.78 -10.87
N TRP A 19 35.97 13.08 -10.44
CA TRP A 19 34.68 13.03 -11.16
C TRP A 19 34.04 14.43 -11.25
N ARG A 20 33.92 15.17 -10.12
CA ARG A 20 33.38 16.56 -10.12
C ARG A 20 34.16 17.49 -11.03
N SER A 21 35.49 17.36 -11.07
CA SER A 21 36.36 18.16 -11.95
C SER A 21 36.10 17.86 -13.43
N LEU A 22 35.91 16.59 -13.79
CA LEU A 22 35.55 16.19 -15.16
C LEU A 22 34.16 16.69 -15.55
N VAL A 23 33.17 16.59 -14.65
CA VAL A 23 31.82 17.09 -14.85
C VAL A 23 31.84 18.60 -15.07
N ALA A 24 32.54 19.36 -14.23
CA ALA A 24 32.66 20.82 -14.38
C ALA A 24 33.27 21.17 -15.73
N LYS A 25 34.33 20.48 -16.17
CA LYS A 25 34.95 20.67 -17.48
C LYS A 25 33.99 20.38 -18.64
N THR A 26 33.13 19.37 -18.50
CA THR A 26 32.16 18.97 -19.53
C THR A 26 30.96 19.93 -19.59
N LEU A 27 30.51 20.43 -18.45
CA LEU A 27 29.40 21.40 -18.35
C LEU A 27 29.79 22.79 -18.89
N GLY A 28 31.08 23.16 -18.82
CA GLY A 28 31.54 24.52 -19.16
C GLY A 28 30.88 25.55 -18.26
N ASP A 29 30.11 26.47 -18.83
CA ASP A 29 29.44 27.57 -18.09
C ASP A 29 28.11 27.12 -17.43
N LYS A 30 27.66 25.88 -17.64
CA LYS A 30 26.42 25.41 -17.04
C LYS A 30 26.64 25.00 -15.56
N PRO A 31 25.71 25.37 -14.68
CA PRO A 31 25.82 25.01 -13.25
C PRO A 31 25.67 23.49 -13.03
N PHE A 32 26.30 22.99 -11.98
CA PHE A 32 26.21 21.56 -11.59
C PHE A 32 24.76 21.16 -11.28
N SER A 33 23.94 22.08 -10.78
CA SER A 33 22.51 21.86 -10.48
C SER A 33 21.68 21.43 -11.70
N ASP A 34 22.15 21.66 -12.93
CA ASP A 34 21.46 21.16 -14.13
C ASP A 34 21.46 19.62 -14.24
N LEU A 35 22.35 18.97 -13.52
CA LEU A 35 22.40 17.51 -13.42
C LEU A 35 21.55 16.94 -12.28
N GLU A 36 21.20 17.79 -11.33
CA GLU A 36 20.35 17.40 -10.20
C GLU A 36 18.90 17.29 -10.68
N LYS A 37 18.20 16.33 -10.16
CA LYS A 37 16.78 16.08 -10.39
C LYS A 37 16.03 16.17 -9.07
N THR A 38 14.72 16.19 -9.15
CA THR A 38 13.85 16.04 -7.98
C THR A 38 12.80 14.98 -8.24
N THR A 39 12.35 14.31 -7.18
CA THR A 39 11.12 13.51 -7.25
C THR A 39 9.92 14.43 -7.52
N ALA A 40 8.77 13.81 -7.78
CA ALA A 40 7.50 14.54 -7.90
C ALA A 40 7.15 15.35 -6.63
N GLU A 41 7.78 15.06 -5.50
CA GLU A 41 7.59 15.66 -4.18
C GLU A 41 8.72 16.63 -3.81
N GLY A 42 9.63 16.90 -4.76
CA GLY A 42 10.72 17.84 -4.54
C GLY A 42 11.92 17.28 -3.77
N LEU A 43 12.00 15.99 -3.50
CA LEU A 43 13.18 15.39 -2.88
C LEU A 43 14.34 15.37 -3.88
N PRO A 44 15.57 15.80 -3.48
CA PRO A 44 16.68 15.91 -4.39
C PRO A 44 17.22 14.54 -4.82
N ILE A 45 17.52 14.43 -6.12
CA ILE A 45 18.17 13.27 -6.74
C ILE A 45 19.50 13.74 -7.29
N ALA A 46 20.60 13.28 -6.69
CA ALA A 46 21.94 13.58 -7.15
C ALA A 46 22.29 12.76 -8.41
N PRO A 47 23.15 13.27 -9.31
CA PRO A 47 23.56 12.53 -10.50
C PRO A 47 24.48 11.36 -10.20
N LEU A 48 25.08 11.29 -9.00
CA LEU A 48 25.94 10.21 -8.51
C LEU A 48 25.88 10.13 -7.00
N TYR A 49 25.91 8.91 -6.47
CA TYR A 49 25.94 8.59 -5.03
C TYR A 49 27.22 7.82 -4.69
N PRO A 50 28.34 8.51 -4.35
CA PRO A 50 29.57 7.86 -3.97
C PRO A 50 29.43 7.11 -2.63
N PRO A 51 30.17 6.02 -2.40
CA PRO A 51 30.07 5.24 -1.15
C PRO A 51 30.30 6.05 0.14
N GLY A 52 31.10 7.12 0.08
CA GLY A 52 31.37 7.99 1.24
C GLY A 52 30.23 8.96 1.60
N ASP A 53 29.29 9.18 0.70
CA ASP A 53 28.17 10.09 0.90
C ASP A 53 26.88 9.33 1.30
N LEU A 54 26.96 8.00 1.44
CA LEU A 54 25.80 7.21 1.82
C LEU A 54 25.50 7.39 3.30
N PRO A 55 24.20 7.45 3.68
CA PRO A 55 23.81 7.37 5.09
C PRO A 55 24.45 6.15 5.70
N GLY A 56 25.09 6.29 6.86
CA GLY A 56 25.71 5.18 7.57
C GLY A 56 24.67 4.08 7.77
N GLY A 57 24.88 2.95 7.09
CA GLY A 57 23.88 1.90 7.01
C GLY A 57 23.56 1.31 8.37
N GLN A 58 22.48 1.77 8.99
CA GLN A 58 21.82 1.06 10.04
C GLN A 58 20.96 0.00 9.38
N ALA A 59 21.32 -1.27 9.56
CA ALA A 59 20.47 -2.36 9.08
C ALA A 59 19.12 -2.27 9.82
N PHE A 60 18.05 -2.02 9.08
CA PHE A 60 16.69 -2.10 9.61
C PHE A 60 16.08 -3.46 9.31
N PRO A 61 15.10 -3.91 10.10
CA PRO A 61 14.48 -5.20 9.89
C PRO A 61 13.86 -5.29 8.49
N THR A 62 14.24 -6.31 7.74
CA THR A 62 13.61 -6.66 6.48
C THR A 62 12.40 -7.57 6.72
N ARG A 63 11.61 -7.86 5.67
CA ARG A 63 10.61 -8.92 5.77
C ARG A 63 11.28 -10.25 6.11
N PRO A 64 10.56 -11.20 6.77
CA PRO A 64 11.06 -12.56 6.93
C PRO A 64 11.42 -13.15 5.56
N PHE A 65 12.59 -13.78 5.49
CA PHE A 65 13.08 -14.34 4.23
C PHE A 65 12.48 -15.73 3.99
N ASP A 66 11.77 -15.87 2.88
CA ASP A 66 11.31 -17.13 2.32
C ASP A 66 11.63 -17.11 0.81
N SER A 67 12.53 -18.01 0.37
CA SER A 67 12.95 -18.05 -1.01
C SER A 67 11.93 -18.68 -1.95
N GLU A 68 11.01 -19.49 -1.44
CA GLU A 68 9.97 -20.15 -2.22
C GLU A 68 8.72 -19.28 -2.35
N ARG A 69 8.39 -18.54 -1.29
CA ARG A 69 7.26 -17.59 -1.27
C ARG A 69 7.70 -16.26 -0.67
N PRO A 70 8.46 -15.47 -1.42
CA PRO A 70 9.08 -14.26 -0.90
C PRO A 70 8.09 -13.16 -0.51
N TRP A 71 6.86 -13.19 -1.02
CA TRP A 71 5.72 -12.36 -0.58
C TRP A 71 4.40 -13.09 -0.79
N ASP A 72 3.38 -12.69 -0.05
CA ASP A 72 2.00 -13.13 -0.25
C ASP A 72 1.45 -12.47 -1.53
N LEU A 73 1.18 -13.29 -2.57
CA LEU A 73 0.45 -12.87 -3.76
C LEU A 73 -1.03 -12.77 -3.38
N ARG A 74 -1.47 -11.54 -3.09
CA ARG A 74 -2.80 -11.23 -2.59
C ARG A 74 -3.71 -10.70 -3.69
N VAL A 75 -4.94 -11.16 -3.73
CA VAL A 75 -5.95 -10.72 -4.70
C VAL A 75 -7.11 -10.01 -4.01
N LEU A 76 -7.78 -9.11 -4.75
CA LEU A 76 -9.00 -8.45 -4.31
C LEU A 76 -10.19 -8.97 -5.11
N THR A 77 -11.30 -9.28 -4.43
CA THR A 77 -12.59 -9.46 -5.08
C THR A 77 -13.56 -8.35 -4.66
N ALA A 78 -14.28 -7.82 -5.65
CA ALA A 78 -15.22 -6.72 -5.49
C ALA A 78 -16.47 -6.90 -6.37
N HIS A 79 -16.68 -8.08 -6.94
CA HIS A 79 -17.87 -8.34 -7.75
C HIS A 79 -19.13 -8.32 -6.88
N PRO A 80 -20.21 -7.57 -7.23
CA PRO A 80 -21.39 -7.39 -6.37
C PRO A 80 -22.14 -8.69 -6.05
N ASP A 81 -22.07 -9.68 -6.92
CA ASP A 81 -22.70 -10.99 -6.69
C ASP A 81 -21.77 -11.90 -5.88
N ALA A 82 -22.25 -12.37 -4.71
CA ALA A 82 -21.48 -13.22 -3.80
C ALA A 82 -21.03 -14.55 -4.43
N ALA A 83 -21.89 -15.18 -5.26
CA ALA A 83 -21.53 -16.44 -5.90
C ALA A 83 -20.48 -16.24 -6.99
N ARG A 84 -20.55 -15.13 -7.73
CA ARG A 84 -19.50 -14.76 -8.70
C ARG A 84 -18.20 -14.40 -8.00
N ALA A 85 -18.26 -13.65 -6.90
CA ALA A 85 -17.09 -13.34 -6.07
C ALA A 85 -16.41 -14.62 -5.54
N ASN A 86 -17.18 -15.64 -5.14
CA ASN A 86 -16.65 -16.94 -4.76
C ASN A 86 -15.89 -17.63 -5.90
N ILE A 87 -16.50 -17.68 -7.12
CA ILE A 87 -15.85 -18.25 -8.31
C ILE A 87 -14.52 -17.54 -8.61
N GLU A 88 -14.48 -16.21 -8.45
CA GLU A 88 -13.25 -15.43 -8.63
C GLU A 88 -12.18 -15.80 -7.62
N ILE A 89 -12.53 -15.88 -6.33
CA ILE A 89 -11.58 -16.26 -5.26
C ILE A 89 -11.00 -17.64 -5.52
N LEU A 90 -11.86 -18.65 -5.76
CA LEU A 90 -11.40 -20.02 -6.00
C LEU A 90 -10.50 -20.10 -7.25
N GLY A 91 -10.91 -19.46 -8.35
CA GLY A 91 -10.09 -19.44 -9.57
C GLY A 91 -8.78 -18.68 -9.40
N ASP A 92 -8.71 -17.68 -8.54
CA ASP A 92 -7.46 -16.99 -8.22
C ASP A 92 -6.54 -17.85 -7.36
N LEU A 93 -7.07 -18.53 -6.35
CA LEU A 93 -6.31 -19.46 -5.50
C LEU A 93 -5.76 -20.64 -6.31
N GLU A 94 -6.60 -21.26 -7.15
CA GLU A 94 -6.16 -22.30 -8.09
C GLU A 94 -5.10 -21.79 -9.06
N GLY A 95 -5.16 -20.50 -9.42
CA GLY A 95 -4.22 -19.83 -10.33
C GLY A 95 -2.94 -19.32 -9.66
N GLY A 96 -2.68 -19.66 -8.38
CA GLY A 96 -1.44 -19.35 -7.68
C GLY A 96 -1.51 -18.16 -6.71
N ALA A 97 -2.67 -17.54 -6.50
CA ALA A 97 -2.81 -16.58 -5.39
C ALA A 97 -2.66 -17.30 -4.05
N VAL A 98 -2.04 -16.61 -3.08
CA VAL A 98 -1.84 -17.15 -1.72
C VAL A 98 -2.99 -16.75 -0.81
N SER A 99 -3.49 -15.53 -0.94
CA SER A 99 -4.54 -14.96 -0.10
C SER A 99 -5.50 -14.09 -0.90
N ALA A 100 -6.69 -13.85 -0.33
CA ALA A 100 -7.68 -12.97 -0.94
C ALA A 100 -8.24 -11.96 0.07
N VAL A 101 -8.62 -10.78 -0.42
CA VAL A 101 -9.36 -9.75 0.32
C VAL A 101 -10.73 -9.58 -0.30
N VAL A 102 -11.75 -9.61 0.54
CA VAL A 102 -13.14 -9.32 0.15
C VAL A 102 -13.42 -7.84 0.44
N ARG A 103 -13.68 -7.05 -0.59
CA ARG A 103 -14.20 -5.70 -0.41
C ARG A 103 -15.70 -5.80 -0.17
N ILE A 104 -16.12 -5.42 1.03
CA ILE A 104 -17.52 -5.49 1.46
C ILE A 104 -18.20 -4.14 1.19
N ASP A 105 -19.25 -4.19 0.40
CA ASP A 105 -20.17 -3.07 0.18
C ASP A 105 -21.61 -3.61 0.06
N PRO A 106 -22.44 -3.48 1.12
CA PRO A 106 -23.82 -3.96 1.07
C PRO A 106 -24.67 -3.38 -0.07
N THR A 107 -24.26 -2.22 -0.62
CA THR A 107 -24.96 -1.63 -1.77
C THR A 107 -24.57 -2.29 -3.10
N GLY A 108 -23.49 -3.05 -3.14
CA GLY A 108 -22.97 -3.70 -4.33
C GLY A 108 -22.49 -2.74 -5.43
N GLN A 109 -22.24 -1.46 -5.10
CA GLN A 109 -21.76 -0.48 -6.07
C GLN A 109 -20.25 -0.51 -6.25
N ALA A 110 -19.53 -0.75 -5.15
CA ALA A 110 -18.06 -0.71 -5.12
C ALA A 110 -17.41 -1.98 -4.56
N GLY A 111 -18.19 -2.98 -4.18
CA GLY A 111 -17.73 -4.21 -3.55
C GLY A 111 -18.76 -5.33 -3.61
N VAL A 112 -18.44 -6.42 -2.94
CA VAL A 112 -19.31 -7.59 -2.82
C VAL A 112 -20.47 -7.26 -1.89
N ALA A 113 -21.69 -7.56 -2.29
CA ALA A 113 -22.89 -7.36 -1.49
C ALA A 113 -22.93 -8.38 -0.34
N VAL A 114 -22.39 -7.98 0.81
CA VAL A 114 -22.36 -8.77 2.05
C VAL A 114 -22.94 -7.93 3.18
N GLY A 115 -23.98 -8.45 3.85
CA GLY A 115 -24.64 -7.81 4.98
C GLY A 115 -24.72 -8.70 6.22
N SER A 116 -24.23 -9.94 6.11
CA SER A 116 -24.30 -10.94 7.19
C SER A 116 -23.14 -11.95 7.12
N ALA A 117 -22.99 -12.77 8.16
CA ALA A 117 -22.05 -13.88 8.18
C ALA A 117 -22.42 -14.95 7.14
N GLU A 118 -23.71 -15.16 6.88
CA GLU A 118 -24.23 -16.08 5.89
C GLU A 118 -23.85 -15.65 4.46
N ASP A 119 -23.95 -14.35 4.15
CA ASP A 119 -23.50 -13.83 2.85
C ASP A 119 -21.99 -14.02 2.68
N LEU A 120 -21.20 -13.72 3.73
CA LEU A 120 -19.76 -13.91 3.69
C LEU A 120 -19.38 -15.41 3.55
N ALA A 121 -20.15 -16.31 4.18
CA ALA A 121 -19.96 -17.75 4.03
C ALA A 121 -20.19 -18.22 2.59
N LEU A 122 -21.11 -17.58 1.83
CA LEU A 122 -21.31 -17.87 0.41
C LEU A 122 -20.10 -17.41 -0.41
N VAL A 123 -19.55 -16.22 -0.10
CA VAL A 123 -18.33 -15.70 -0.78
C VAL A 123 -17.12 -16.59 -0.53
N LEU A 124 -16.98 -17.15 0.66
CA LEU A 124 -15.84 -17.97 1.08
C LEU A 124 -16.10 -19.49 0.97
N LYS A 125 -17.22 -19.87 0.36
CA LYS A 125 -17.58 -21.30 0.21
C LYS A 125 -16.46 -22.06 -0.48
N ASP A 126 -16.14 -23.25 0.06
CA ASP A 126 -15.12 -24.17 -0.43
C ASP A 126 -13.66 -23.62 -0.36
N ALA A 127 -13.43 -22.41 0.14
CA ALA A 127 -12.09 -21.93 0.45
C ALA A 127 -11.55 -22.59 1.73
N ILE A 128 -10.34 -23.13 1.68
CA ILE A 128 -9.69 -23.78 2.84
C ILE A 128 -8.94 -22.68 3.62
N LEU A 129 -9.58 -22.16 4.67
CA LEU A 129 -9.12 -20.97 5.40
C LEU A 129 -7.77 -21.18 6.13
N GLU A 130 -7.40 -22.41 6.43
CA GLU A 130 -6.10 -22.77 7.00
C GLU A 130 -4.94 -22.62 5.98
N LEU A 131 -5.25 -22.75 4.69
CA LEU A 131 -4.25 -22.67 3.60
C LEU A 131 -4.23 -21.31 2.94
N ALA A 132 -5.40 -20.66 2.81
CA ALA A 132 -5.56 -19.39 2.13
C ALA A 132 -5.99 -18.29 3.13
N PRO A 133 -5.09 -17.42 3.58
CA PRO A 133 -5.45 -16.30 4.42
C PRO A 133 -6.52 -15.43 3.77
N MET A 134 -7.57 -15.07 4.53
CA MET A 134 -8.66 -14.21 4.05
C MET A 134 -8.66 -12.89 4.75
N GLY A 135 -8.77 -11.82 3.95
CA GLY A 135 -8.80 -10.45 4.42
C GLY A 135 -10.10 -9.72 4.10
N LEU A 136 -10.31 -8.60 4.78
CA LEU A 136 -11.47 -7.74 4.61
C LEU A 136 -11.07 -6.31 4.21
N ASP A 137 -11.94 -5.65 3.45
CA ASP A 137 -11.92 -4.23 3.16
C ASP A 137 -13.37 -3.74 3.29
N ALA A 138 -13.76 -3.25 4.50
CA ALA A 138 -15.17 -3.07 4.87
C ALA A 138 -15.49 -1.66 5.45
N GLY A 139 -14.54 -0.73 5.41
CA GLY A 139 -14.75 0.64 5.89
C GLY A 139 -15.31 0.67 7.33
N PHE A 140 -16.36 1.45 7.56
CA PHE A 140 -17.01 1.55 8.88
C PHE A 140 -17.75 0.28 9.32
N LEU A 141 -18.03 -0.64 8.41
CA LEU A 141 -18.54 -1.97 8.76
C LEU A 141 -17.45 -2.91 9.30
N GLY A 142 -16.19 -2.49 9.33
CA GLY A 142 -15.04 -3.29 9.75
C GLY A 142 -15.28 -4.16 10.98
N PRO A 143 -15.76 -3.63 12.12
CA PRO A 143 -16.03 -4.44 13.33
C PRO A 143 -17.08 -5.53 13.10
N LYS A 144 -18.15 -5.25 12.35
CA LYS A 144 -19.19 -6.23 12.01
C LYS A 144 -18.68 -7.30 11.05
N ALA A 145 -17.97 -6.87 10.01
CA ALA A 145 -17.37 -7.77 9.03
C ALA A 145 -16.32 -8.69 9.69
N ALA A 146 -15.56 -8.17 10.65
CA ALA A 146 -14.62 -8.96 11.45
C ALA A 146 -15.34 -10.05 12.26
N ASP A 147 -16.50 -9.73 12.87
CA ASP A 147 -17.34 -10.70 13.55
C ASP A 147 -17.87 -11.77 12.59
N TRP A 148 -18.31 -11.38 11.38
CA TRP A 148 -18.78 -12.33 10.36
C TRP A 148 -17.66 -13.27 9.92
N LEU A 149 -16.46 -12.72 9.64
CA LEU A 149 -15.32 -13.55 9.26
C LEU A 149 -14.92 -14.53 10.37
N GLY A 150 -14.89 -14.04 11.62
CA GLY A 150 -14.66 -14.91 12.78
C GLY A 150 -15.73 -16.01 12.95
N ALA A 151 -17.01 -15.70 12.66
CA ALA A 151 -18.08 -16.69 12.70
C ALA A 151 -17.91 -17.74 11.58
N VAL A 152 -17.57 -17.33 10.36
CA VAL A 152 -17.32 -18.25 9.22
C VAL A 152 -16.11 -19.13 9.49
N ALA A 153 -15.04 -18.59 10.09
CA ALA A 153 -13.82 -19.32 10.39
C ALA A 153 -13.89 -20.18 11.67
N LYS A 154 -15.03 -20.22 12.36
CA LYS A 154 -15.16 -20.93 13.66
C LYS A 154 -14.77 -22.41 13.60
N SER A 155 -14.98 -23.07 12.49
CA SER A 155 -14.59 -24.47 12.27
C SER A 155 -13.14 -24.65 11.83
N SER A 156 -12.41 -23.55 11.62
CA SER A 156 -11.03 -23.50 11.09
C SER A 156 -10.11 -22.74 12.07
N PRO A 157 -9.79 -23.32 13.25
CA PRO A 157 -9.04 -22.62 14.30
C PRO A 157 -7.61 -22.26 13.88
N GLY A 158 -7.06 -22.90 12.86
CA GLY A 158 -5.75 -22.60 12.26
C GLY A 158 -5.79 -21.52 11.18
N ALA A 159 -6.96 -20.96 10.88
CA ALA A 159 -7.11 -19.95 9.84
C ALA A 159 -6.28 -18.70 10.14
N LYS A 160 -5.62 -18.19 9.12
CA LYS A 160 -4.93 -16.89 9.16
C LYS A 160 -5.88 -15.84 8.60
N LEU A 161 -6.39 -14.98 9.48
CA LEU A 161 -7.40 -14.00 9.15
C LEU A 161 -6.81 -12.58 9.21
N ASN A 162 -7.10 -11.80 8.18
CA ASN A 162 -6.71 -10.39 8.09
C ASN A 162 -7.98 -9.56 8.23
N PHE A 163 -8.35 -9.23 9.47
CA PHE A 163 -9.57 -8.47 9.75
C PHE A 163 -9.50 -7.05 9.20
N HIS A 164 -8.33 -6.45 9.15
CA HIS A 164 -7.98 -5.21 8.45
C HIS A 164 -8.96 -4.08 8.72
N MET A 165 -9.41 -3.92 9.98
CA MET A 165 -10.24 -2.79 10.37
C MET A 165 -9.45 -1.48 10.19
N ASP A 166 -10.02 -0.50 9.49
CA ASP A 166 -9.36 0.78 9.22
C ASP A 166 -10.37 1.95 9.20
N PRO A 167 -10.94 2.31 10.36
CA PRO A 167 -11.92 3.39 10.44
C PRO A 167 -11.34 4.77 10.11
N LEU A 168 -10.03 5.01 10.32
CA LEU A 168 -9.42 6.31 10.05
C LEU A 168 -9.27 6.59 8.55
N SER A 169 -8.88 5.58 7.77
CA SER A 169 -8.86 5.72 6.30
C SER A 169 -10.28 5.85 5.73
N ALA A 170 -11.24 5.10 6.25
CA ALA A 170 -12.66 5.25 5.86
C ALA A 170 -13.18 6.66 6.17
N PHE A 171 -12.81 7.24 7.31
CA PHE A 171 -13.17 8.61 7.67
C PHE A 171 -12.51 9.63 6.74
N ALA A 172 -11.23 9.48 6.46
CA ALA A 172 -10.49 10.36 5.55
C ALA A 172 -11.06 10.34 4.13
N GLU A 173 -11.43 9.16 3.60
CA GLU A 173 -12.00 9.00 2.27
C GLU A 173 -13.43 9.56 2.17
N ALA A 174 -14.28 9.24 3.16
CA ALA A 174 -15.66 9.69 3.19
C ALA A 174 -15.81 11.18 3.50
N GLY A 175 -14.94 11.73 4.35
CA GLY A 175 -15.04 13.09 4.90
C GLY A 175 -15.99 13.21 6.08
N THR A 176 -16.66 12.13 6.44
CA THR A 176 -17.57 12.04 7.59
C THR A 176 -17.58 10.62 8.14
N SER A 177 -17.90 10.47 9.43
CA SER A 177 -18.16 9.18 10.04
C SER A 177 -19.56 9.14 10.65
N PRO A 178 -20.27 8.01 10.58
CA PRO A 178 -21.60 7.88 11.18
C PRO A 178 -21.48 7.68 12.70
N GLY A 179 -21.40 8.78 13.43
CA GLY A 179 -21.03 8.89 14.84
C GLY A 179 -19.58 9.34 15.06
N PRO A 180 -19.14 9.49 16.33
CA PRO A 180 -17.78 9.97 16.61
C PRO A 180 -16.69 9.01 16.10
N ILE A 181 -15.67 9.55 15.42
CA ILE A 181 -14.58 8.71 14.87
C ILE A 181 -13.82 7.97 15.96
N GLU A 182 -13.64 8.56 17.13
CA GLU A 182 -13.01 7.91 18.28
C GLU A 182 -13.81 6.69 18.74
N SER A 183 -15.15 6.75 18.66
CA SER A 183 -16.01 5.61 18.99
C SER A 183 -15.84 4.47 17.99
N HIS A 184 -15.62 4.75 16.71
CA HIS A 184 -15.31 3.74 15.71
C HIS A 184 -13.96 3.06 15.98
N VAL A 185 -12.93 3.82 16.36
CA VAL A 185 -11.62 3.28 16.74
C VAL A 185 -11.74 2.39 17.99
N ILE A 186 -12.48 2.83 19.02
CA ILE A 186 -12.72 2.07 20.25
C ILE A 186 -13.50 0.78 19.95
N SER A 187 -14.56 0.86 19.15
CA SER A 187 -15.37 -0.31 18.76
C SER A 187 -14.52 -1.33 18.01
N ALA A 188 -13.71 -0.89 17.05
CA ALA A 188 -12.80 -1.76 16.30
C ALA A 188 -11.77 -2.43 17.22
N ALA A 189 -11.18 -1.67 18.15
CA ALA A 189 -10.21 -2.22 19.09
C ALA A 189 -10.84 -3.23 20.06
N THR A 190 -12.07 -2.98 20.53
CA THR A 190 -12.81 -3.91 21.41
C THR A 190 -13.11 -5.22 20.71
N VAL A 191 -13.59 -5.17 19.46
CA VAL A 191 -13.81 -6.35 18.62
C VAL A 191 -12.49 -7.06 18.34
N GLY A 192 -11.45 -6.30 18.00
CA GLY A 192 -10.11 -6.84 17.75
C GLY A 192 -9.53 -7.58 18.95
N ALA A 193 -9.62 -7.00 20.15
CA ALA A 193 -9.13 -7.63 21.37
C ALA A 193 -9.82 -8.99 21.64
N ARG A 194 -11.13 -9.06 21.46
CA ARG A 194 -11.88 -10.31 21.59
C ARG A 194 -11.50 -11.34 20.53
N LEU A 195 -11.32 -10.91 19.29
CA LEU A 195 -10.93 -11.80 18.19
C LEU A 195 -9.49 -12.32 18.35
N ALA A 196 -8.58 -11.53 18.95
CA ALA A 196 -7.22 -11.95 19.24
C ALA A 196 -7.15 -13.18 20.14
N GLU A 197 -8.10 -13.33 21.10
CA GLU A 197 -8.20 -14.50 21.96
C GLU A 197 -8.51 -15.79 21.17
N THR A 198 -9.36 -15.68 20.15
CA THR A 198 -9.79 -16.82 19.33
C THR A 198 -8.83 -17.09 18.16
N TYR A 199 -8.29 -16.04 17.56
CA TYR A 199 -7.43 -16.07 16.37
C TYR A 199 -6.05 -15.49 16.70
N PRO A 200 -5.16 -16.24 17.36
CA PRO A 200 -3.88 -15.74 17.84
C PRO A 200 -2.89 -15.32 16.73
N HIS A 201 -3.18 -15.63 15.48
CA HIS A 201 -2.40 -15.22 14.31
C HIS A 201 -3.11 -14.19 13.43
N GLY A 202 -4.30 -13.72 13.83
CA GLY A 202 -5.09 -12.76 13.06
C GLY A 202 -4.47 -11.35 13.04
N GLU A 203 -4.43 -10.71 11.90
CA GLU A 203 -4.10 -9.29 11.76
C GLU A 203 -5.38 -8.48 12.00
N LEU A 204 -5.35 -7.56 12.97
CA LEU A 204 -6.56 -6.86 13.41
C LEU A 204 -6.80 -5.56 12.63
N PHE A 205 -5.75 -4.77 12.45
CA PHE A 205 -5.85 -3.48 11.80
C PHE A 205 -4.98 -3.37 10.56
N LEU A 206 -5.48 -2.64 9.56
CA LEU A 206 -4.71 -2.12 8.44
C LEU A 206 -4.53 -0.62 8.66
N ALA A 207 -3.35 -0.19 9.04
CA ALA A 207 -3.01 1.23 9.13
C ALA A 207 -2.61 1.73 7.74
N SER A 208 -3.60 2.16 6.95
CA SER A 208 -3.40 2.44 5.53
C SER A 208 -3.18 3.92 5.25
N GLY A 209 -1.99 4.29 4.75
CA GLY A 209 -1.72 5.62 4.22
C GLY A 209 -2.19 5.83 2.77
N ARG A 210 -2.66 4.77 2.12
CA ARG A 210 -3.06 4.79 0.70
C ARG A 210 -4.10 5.86 0.37
N VAL A 211 -4.99 6.18 1.29
CA VAL A 211 -5.99 7.23 1.08
C VAL A 211 -5.35 8.58 0.77
N VAL A 212 -4.21 8.88 1.39
CA VAL A 212 -3.41 10.09 1.12
C VAL A 212 -2.79 10.02 -0.28
N HIS A 213 -2.14 8.91 -0.61
CA HIS A 213 -1.53 8.69 -1.92
C HIS A 213 -2.55 8.78 -3.06
N GLU A 214 -3.67 8.08 -2.93
CA GLU A 214 -4.73 8.05 -3.95
C GLU A 214 -5.40 9.42 -4.13
N ALA A 215 -5.43 10.25 -3.09
CA ALA A 215 -5.92 11.62 -3.19
C ALA A 215 -4.90 12.60 -3.81
N GLY A 216 -3.69 12.13 -4.15
CA GLY A 216 -2.64 12.93 -4.79
C GLY A 216 -1.57 13.43 -3.83
N GLY A 217 -1.59 13.03 -2.57
CA GLY A 217 -0.54 13.31 -1.58
C GLY A 217 0.80 12.67 -1.94
N GLY A 218 1.84 13.09 -1.26
CA GLY A 218 3.19 12.59 -1.42
C GLY A 218 3.47 11.32 -0.62
N GLU A 219 4.63 10.74 -0.88
CA GLU A 219 5.04 9.48 -0.24
C GLU A 219 5.38 9.71 1.25
N ALA A 220 5.89 10.88 1.61
CA ALA A 220 6.15 11.25 3.00
C ALA A 220 4.86 11.44 3.80
N GLU A 221 3.85 12.07 3.20
CA GLU A 221 2.51 12.23 3.79
C GLU A 221 1.80 10.87 3.95
N GLU A 222 1.92 9.98 2.97
CA GLU A 222 1.40 8.61 3.03
C GLU A 222 2.00 7.83 4.20
N LEU A 223 3.33 7.85 4.32
CA LEU A 223 4.07 7.19 5.41
C LEU A 223 3.69 7.74 6.78
N ALA A 224 3.60 9.06 6.91
CA ALA A 224 3.24 9.73 8.16
C ALA A 224 1.81 9.38 8.59
N PHE A 225 0.86 9.34 7.64
CA PHE A 225 -0.51 8.94 7.90
C PHE A 225 -0.58 7.49 8.39
N ALA A 226 0.08 6.56 7.69
CA ALA A 226 0.11 5.15 8.06
C ALA A 226 0.71 4.94 9.47
N ALA A 227 1.81 5.63 9.77
CA ALA A 227 2.45 5.56 11.09
C ALA A 227 1.55 6.13 12.19
N ALA A 228 0.88 7.27 11.97
CA ALA A 228 -0.04 7.89 12.92
C ALA A 228 -1.30 7.03 13.14
N ALA A 229 -1.83 6.40 12.08
CA ALA A 229 -2.93 5.44 12.18
C ALA A 229 -2.52 4.23 13.03
N ALA A 230 -1.33 3.66 12.77
CA ALA A 230 -0.80 2.52 13.51
C ALA A 230 -0.61 2.84 15.01
N ILE A 231 -0.05 4.00 15.34
CA ILE A 231 0.06 4.48 16.73
C ILE A 231 -1.33 4.60 17.38
N THR A 232 -2.31 5.13 16.66
CA THR A 232 -3.67 5.29 17.18
C THR A 232 -4.31 3.93 17.46
N TYR A 233 -4.17 2.96 16.55
CA TYR A 233 -4.71 1.61 16.70
C TYR A 233 -3.99 0.83 17.80
N ALA A 234 -2.66 0.94 17.91
CA ALA A 234 -1.91 0.33 19.00
C ALA A 234 -2.37 0.84 20.37
N LYS A 235 -2.50 2.17 20.53
CA LYS A 235 -3.04 2.80 21.75
C LYS A 235 -4.46 2.29 22.08
N ALA A 236 -5.31 2.12 21.06
CA ALA A 236 -6.68 1.64 21.26
C ALA A 236 -6.72 0.16 21.65
N LEU A 237 -5.91 -0.71 21.03
CA LEU A 237 -5.79 -2.13 21.40
C LEU A 237 -5.26 -2.31 22.82
N VAL A 238 -4.26 -1.52 23.24
CA VAL A 238 -3.75 -1.56 24.63
C VAL A 238 -4.83 -1.17 25.62
N ARG A 239 -5.62 -0.12 25.33
CA ARG A 239 -6.77 0.27 26.15
C ARG A 239 -7.87 -0.78 26.18
N ALA A 240 -7.99 -1.59 25.12
CA ALA A 240 -8.92 -2.73 25.05
C ALA A 240 -8.38 -3.98 25.75
N GLY A 241 -7.15 -3.95 26.30
CA GLY A 241 -6.60 -5.01 27.15
C GLY A 241 -5.46 -5.83 26.56
N LEU A 242 -5.05 -5.57 25.31
CA LEU A 242 -3.90 -6.29 24.74
C LEU A 242 -2.58 -5.77 25.33
N PRO A 243 -1.60 -6.64 25.61
CA PRO A 243 -0.24 -6.22 25.89
C PRO A 243 0.35 -5.39 24.75
N MET A 244 1.22 -4.43 25.05
CA MET A 244 1.82 -3.50 24.05
C MET A 244 2.47 -4.26 22.88
N ALA A 245 3.33 -5.24 23.17
CA ALA A 245 4.00 -6.03 22.15
C ALA A 245 3.02 -6.80 21.25
N GLU A 246 1.94 -7.32 21.81
CA GLU A 246 0.89 -7.99 21.04
C GLU A 246 0.11 -6.99 20.17
N ALA A 247 -0.27 -5.84 20.72
CA ALA A 247 -0.99 -4.82 19.98
C ALA A 247 -0.23 -4.38 18.71
N PHE A 248 1.09 -4.16 18.81
CA PHE A 248 1.94 -3.85 17.65
C PHE A 248 1.99 -5.00 16.64
N GLY A 249 2.12 -6.24 17.10
CA GLY A 249 2.15 -7.43 16.25
C GLY A 249 0.85 -7.72 15.49
N ARG A 250 -0.25 -6.97 15.76
CA ARG A 250 -1.58 -7.13 15.14
C ARG A 250 -1.91 -6.07 14.11
N ILE A 251 -0.95 -5.20 13.78
CA ILE A 251 -1.13 -4.09 12.86
C ILE A 251 -0.29 -4.31 11.60
N THR A 252 -0.92 -4.16 10.44
CA THR A 252 -0.28 -4.17 9.13
C THR A 252 -0.30 -2.75 8.57
N LEU A 253 0.81 -2.29 8.01
CA LEU A 253 0.88 -1.02 7.29
C LEU A 253 0.36 -1.21 5.86
N GLY A 254 -0.58 -0.39 5.43
CA GLY A 254 -1.11 -0.39 4.06
C GLY A 254 -0.51 0.74 3.23
N LEU A 255 0.25 0.42 2.19
CA LEU A 255 0.95 1.41 1.36
C LEU A 255 0.65 1.22 -0.13
N ALA A 256 0.71 2.30 -0.89
CA ALA A 256 0.57 2.26 -2.34
C ALA A 256 1.89 1.86 -3.01
N ALA A 257 1.80 1.07 -4.09
CA ALA A 257 2.90 0.81 -5.02
C ALA A 257 2.60 1.52 -6.34
N ASP A 258 3.50 2.39 -6.79
CA ASP A 258 3.33 3.20 -8.00
C ASP A 258 4.30 2.73 -9.11
N ALA A 259 4.08 3.18 -10.33
CA ALA A 259 4.96 2.93 -11.48
C ALA A 259 6.36 3.52 -11.32
N ASP A 260 6.55 4.54 -10.47
CA ASP A 260 7.88 4.97 -10.01
C ASP A 260 8.39 3.95 -8.99
N TYR A 261 8.94 2.87 -9.51
CA TYR A 261 9.35 1.73 -8.69
C TYR A 261 10.53 2.04 -7.75
N PHE A 262 11.44 2.96 -8.10
CA PHE A 262 12.53 3.33 -7.18
C PHE A 262 12.02 4.08 -5.97
N VAL A 263 11.09 5.01 -6.16
CA VAL A 263 10.42 5.70 -5.06
C VAL A 263 9.60 4.72 -4.23
N THR A 264 8.89 3.78 -4.87
CA THR A 264 8.16 2.70 -4.18
C THR A 264 9.10 1.85 -3.32
N ILE A 265 10.25 1.42 -3.84
CA ILE A 265 11.26 0.66 -3.08
C ILE A 265 11.72 1.44 -1.85
N ALA A 266 12.13 2.70 -2.06
CA ALA A 266 12.60 3.56 -0.98
C ALA A 266 11.51 3.81 0.09
N LYS A 267 10.27 4.01 -0.33
CA LYS A 267 9.11 4.19 0.55
C LYS A 267 8.88 2.99 1.47
N LEU A 268 8.86 1.78 0.93
CA LEU A 268 8.64 0.57 1.73
C LEU A 268 9.78 0.32 2.72
N ARG A 269 11.02 0.62 2.33
CA ARG A 269 12.18 0.57 3.21
C ARG A 269 12.09 1.65 4.32
N ALA A 270 11.72 2.88 3.97
CA ALA A 270 11.48 3.96 4.93
C ALA A 270 10.35 3.63 5.92
N ALA A 271 9.29 2.96 5.46
CA ALA A 271 8.22 2.50 6.34
C ALA A 271 8.73 1.54 7.43
N ARG A 272 9.62 0.62 7.08
CA ARG A 272 10.24 -0.31 8.04
C ARG A 272 11.13 0.41 9.04
N GLU A 273 11.89 1.40 8.59
CA GLU A 273 12.74 2.23 9.46
C GLU A 273 11.89 3.02 10.47
N ILE A 274 10.84 3.70 10.00
CA ILE A 274 9.91 4.45 10.84
C ILE A 274 9.22 3.53 11.85
N TRP A 275 8.71 2.37 11.39
CA TRP A 275 8.08 1.39 12.27
C TRP A 275 9.02 0.86 13.32
N ALA A 276 10.24 0.46 12.93
CA ALA A 276 11.25 -0.05 13.86
C ALA A 276 11.57 0.95 14.96
N ARG A 277 11.66 2.24 14.62
CA ARG A 277 11.89 3.31 15.58
C ARG A 277 10.72 3.45 16.57
N ILE A 278 9.47 3.43 16.07
CA ILE A 278 8.26 3.53 16.90
C ILE A 278 8.15 2.30 17.82
N ALA A 279 8.24 1.10 17.24
CA ALA A 279 8.08 -0.16 17.97
C ALA A 279 9.15 -0.32 19.06
N THR A 280 10.42 -0.03 18.74
CA THR A 280 11.52 -0.07 19.72
C THR A 280 11.28 0.90 20.88
N ALA A 281 10.80 2.10 20.62
CA ALA A 281 10.46 3.08 21.67
C ALA A 281 9.30 2.61 22.56
N CYS A 282 8.48 1.68 22.08
CA CYS A 282 7.38 1.05 22.80
C CYS A 282 7.72 -0.35 23.34
N GLU A 283 8.98 -0.77 23.29
CA GLU A 283 9.46 -2.10 23.72
C GLU A 283 8.72 -3.26 22.98
N ALA A 284 8.32 -3.02 21.72
CA ALA A 284 7.65 -3.98 20.85
C ALA A 284 8.60 -4.48 19.75
N ASP A 285 8.18 -5.54 19.03
CA ASP A 285 8.96 -6.11 17.92
C ASP A 285 9.12 -5.04 16.81
N PRO A 286 10.35 -4.73 16.40
CA PRO A 286 10.64 -3.73 15.36
C PRO A 286 10.24 -4.17 13.94
N THR A 287 9.84 -5.44 13.75
CA THR A 287 9.49 -5.98 12.43
C THR A 287 8.14 -5.46 11.95
N ALA A 288 8.14 -4.66 10.89
CA ALA A 288 6.90 -4.22 10.24
C ALA A 288 6.27 -5.33 9.40
N ARG A 289 4.94 -5.35 9.32
CA ARG A 289 4.19 -6.04 8.28
C ARG A 289 3.65 -5.00 7.31
N ILE A 290 3.88 -5.21 6.01
CA ILE A 290 3.50 -4.24 4.97
C ILE A 290 2.69 -4.93 3.88
N GLU A 291 1.46 -4.47 3.66
CA GLU A 291 0.67 -4.76 2.48
C GLU A 291 0.85 -3.62 1.47
N ALA A 292 1.41 -3.91 0.30
CA ALA A 292 1.51 -2.98 -0.80
C ALA A 292 0.39 -3.24 -1.83
N ARG A 293 -0.39 -2.21 -2.16
CA ARG A 293 -1.39 -2.28 -3.23
C ARG A 293 -0.99 -1.38 -4.38
N ALA A 294 -1.19 -1.86 -5.62
CA ALA A 294 -0.96 -1.01 -6.78
C ALA A 294 -1.82 0.26 -6.73
N SER A 295 -1.19 1.39 -7.00
CA SER A 295 -1.83 2.70 -7.04
C SER A 295 -2.83 2.79 -8.19
N ARG A 296 -4.07 3.20 -7.90
CA ARG A 296 -5.06 3.53 -8.93
C ARG A 296 -4.79 4.90 -9.55
N ARG A 297 -4.06 5.76 -8.85
CA ARG A 297 -3.65 7.08 -9.30
C ARG A 297 -2.89 7.04 -10.64
N MET A 298 -2.07 6.01 -10.86
CA MET A 298 -1.28 5.83 -12.09
C MET A 298 -2.07 5.28 -13.29
N LEU A 299 -3.30 4.78 -13.09
CA LEU A 299 -4.06 4.11 -14.13
C LEU A 299 -4.75 5.10 -15.06
N ALA A 300 -4.83 4.74 -16.35
CA ALA A 300 -5.52 5.48 -17.37
C ALA A 300 -6.71 4.68 -17.94
N ARG A 301 -7.77 5.38 -18.35
CA ARG A 301 -8.86 4.79 -19.13
C ARG A 301 -8.46 4.68 -20.59
N GLN A 302 -7.80 5.73 -21.11
CA GLN A 302 -7.28 5.76 -22.47
C GLN A 302 -6.07 4.82 -22.56
N ASP A 303 -6.01 4.02 -23.63
CA ASP A 303 -4.98 3.01 -23.86
C ASP A 303 -4.70 2.14 -22.61
N ALA A 304 -5.79 1.60 -22.05
CA ALA A 304 -5.76 0.89 -20.77
C ALA A 304 -4.83 -0.36 -20.78
N TRP A 305 -4.43 -0.86 -21.96
CA TRP A 305 -3.44 -1.91 -22.09
C TRP A 305 -2.09 -1.54 -21.48
N ASN A 306 -1.70 -0.27 -21.52
CA ASN A 306 -0.47 0.22 -20.89
C ASN A 306 -0.50 0.10 -19.36
N ASN A 307 -1.68 -0.02 -18.76
CA ASN A 307 -1.79 -0.24 -17.31
C ASN A 307 -1.14 -1.57 -16.87
N MET A 308 -1.08 -2.59 -17.74
CA MET A 308 -0.36 -3.83 -17.44
C MET A 308 1.11 -3.57 -17.15
N ILE A 309 1.74 -2.68 -17.92
CA ILE A 309 3.15 -2.31 -17.75
C ILE A 309 3.33 -1.51 -16.47
N ARG A 310 2.43 -0.52 -16.21
CA ARG A 310 2.44 0.26 -14.97
C ARG A 310 2.32 -0.63 -13.74
N MET A 311 1.40 -1.58 -13.77
CA MET A 311 1.19 -2.54 -12.69
C MET A 311 2.38 -3.48 -12.50
N THR A 312 3.04 -3.91 -13.59
CA THR A 312 4.25 -4.72 -13.49
C THR A 312 5.39 -3.94 -12.82
N ALA A 313 5.56 -2.65 -13.15
CA ALA A 313 6.54 -1.79 -12.50
C ALA A 313 6.23 -1.61 -11.00
N ALA A 314 4.96 -1.39 -10.65
CA ALA A 314 4.51 -1.30 -9.26
C ALA A 314 4.74 -2.61 -8.50
N ALA A 315 4.45 -3.78 -9.11
CA ALA A 315 4.72 -5.10 -8.51
C ALA A 315 6.21 -5.30 -8.23
N PHE A 316 7.06 -4.95 -9.20
CA PHE A 316 8.51 -5.02 -9.04
C PHE A 316 8.97 -4.12 -7.87
N GLY A 317 8.51 -2.87 -7.84
CA GLY A 317 8.83 -1.94 -6.75
C GLY A 317 8.39 -2.45 -5.38
N ALA A 318 7.19 -3.02 -5.28
CA ALA A 318 6.66 -3.60 -4.04
C ALA A 318 7.46 -4.83 -3.59
N ALA A 319 7.78 -5.74 -4.52
CA ALA A 319 8.51 -6.97 -4.23
C ALA A 319 9.96 -6.70 -3.79
N VAL A 320 10.69 -5.83 -4.53
CA VAL A 320 12.08 -5.43 -4.23
C VAL A 320 12.13 -4.58 -2.96
N GLY A 321 11.16 -3.69 -2.76
CA GLY A 321 11.04 -2.86 -1.55
C GLY A 321 10.68 -3.65 -0.29
N GLY A 322 10.40 -4.94 -0.42
CA GLY A 322 10.21 -5.85 0.71
C GLY A 322 8.79 -5.82 1.31
N ALA A 323 7.74 -5.61 0.51
CA ALA A 323 6.38 -5.84 0.97
C ALA A 323 6.16 -7.30 1.38
N ASP A 324 5.41 -7.52 2.47
CA ASP A 324 5.04 -8.87 2.94
C ASP A 324 3.89 -9.45 2.13
N ALA A 325 2.97 -8.58 1.69
CA ALA A 325 1.89 -8.92 0.77
C ALA A 325 1.82 -7.91 -0.37
N VAL A 326 1.57 -8.38 -1.59
CA VAL A 326 1.43 -7.54 -2.79
C VAL A 326 0.08 -7.79 -3.44
N MET A 327 -0.71 -6.73 -3.57
CA MET A 327 -2.02 -6.74 -4.22
C MET A 327 -2.01 -5.79 -5.43
N LEU A 328 -1.97 -6.35 -6.64
CA LEU A 328 -1.88 -5.51 -7.83
C LEU A 328 -3.21 -4.86 -8.24
N GLY A 329 -4.34 -5.51 -8.05
CA GLY A 329 -5.54 -5.17 -8.79
C GLY A 329 -5.41 -5.57 -10.26
N THR A 330 -6.20 -4.97 -11.14
CA THR A 330 -6.19 -5.30 -12.56
C THR A 330 -6.00 -4.07 -13.46
N PHE A 331 -5.50 -4.27 -14.67
CA PHE A 331 -5.29 -3.18 -15.63
C PHE A 331 -6.62 -2.51 -16.05
N THR A 332 -7.75 -3.14 -15.74
CA THR A 332 -9.10 -2.62 -16.02
C THR A 332 -9.68 -1.78 -14.88
N ASP A 333 -9.03 -1.66 -13.73
CA ASP A 333 -9.59 -1.01 -12.52
C ASP A 333 -9.98 0.47 -12.72
N ALA A 334 -9.46 1.12 -13.79
CA ALA A 334 -9.86 2.47 -14.17
C ALA A 334 -11.13 2.51 -15.03
N ILE A 335 -11.56 1.38 -15.63
CA ILE A 335 -12.65 1.32 -16.62
C ILE A 335 -13.80 0.41 -16.20
N GLY A 336 -13.56 -0.61 -15.37
CA GLY A 336 -14.61 -1.51 -14.89
C GLY A 336 -14.06 -2.75 -14.20
N LEU A 337 -14.96 -3.64 -13.80
CA LEU A 337 -14.60 -4.88 -13.15
C LEU A 337 -13.84 -5.82 -14.11
N PRO A 338 -12.88 -6.59 -13.56
CA PRO A 338 -12.01 -7.44 -14.37
C PRO A 338 -12.74 -8.68 -14.90
N THR A 339 -12.44 -9.04 -16.14
CA THR A 339 -12.69 -10.39 -16.66
C THR A 339 -11.72 -11.41 -16.08
N ALA A 340 -11.97 -12.68 -16.28
CA ALA A 340 -11.05 -13.77 -15.90
C ALA A 340 -9.64 -13.59 -16.53
N PHE A 341 -9.57 -13.04 -17.74
CA PHE A 341 -8.29 -12.70 -18.37
C PHE A 341 -7.52 -11.63 -17.60
N ALA A 342 -8.19 -10.53 -17.23
CA ALA A 342 -7.54 -9.45 -16.49
C ALA A 342 -7.05 -9.91 -15.11
N ARG A 343 -7.82 -10.73 -14.41
CA ARG A 343 -7.42 -11.35 -13.13
C ARG A 343 -6.19 -12.25 -13.30
N ARG A 344 -6.22 -13.13 -14.30
CA ARG A 344 -5.08 -13.99 -14.62
C ARG A 344 -3.82 -13.19 -14.94
N GLN A 345 -3.95 -12.10 -15.72
CA GLN A 345 -2.81 -11.26 -16.09
C GLN A 345 -2.17 -10.61 -14.86
N SER A 346 -2.96 -10.13 -13.92
CA SER A 346 -2.48 -9.56 -12.66
C SER A 346 -1.68 -10.58 -11.82
N ARG A 347 -2.22 -11.80 -11.65
CA ARG A 347 -1.51 -12.88 -10.95
C ARG A 347 -0.22 -13.26 -11.66
N ASN A 348 -0.29 -13.50 -12.97
CA ASN A 348 0.88 -13.93 -13.76
C ASN A 348 1.99 -12.90 -13.73
N ALA A 349 1.70 -11.60 -13.69
CA ALA A 349 2.73 -10.57 -13.54
C ALA A 349 3.56 -10.79 -12.26
N GLN A 350 2.92 -11.12 -11.15
CA GLN A 350 3.63 -11.41 -9.89
C GLN A 350 4.33 -12.78 -9.92
N LEU A 351 3.70 -13.81 -10.48
CA LEU A 351 4.31 -15.14 -10.59
C LEU A 351 5.57 -15.10 -11.46
N VAL A 352 5.57 -14.37 -12.58
CA VAL A 352 6.77 -14.17 -13.41
C VAL A 352 7.89 -13.49 -12.62
N LEU A 353 7.58 -12.47 -11.83
CA LEU A 353 8.56 -11.81 -10.96
C LEU A 353 9.13 -12.76 -9.89
N MET A 354 8.32 -13.65 -9.37
CA MET A 354 8.69 -14.59 -8.31
C MET A 354 9.46 -15.78 -8.87
N GLU A 355 8.89 -16.47 -9.85
CA GLU A 355 9.35 -17.77 -10.32
C GLU A 355 10.40 -17.69 -11.44
N GLU A 356 10.28 -16.73 -12.38
CA GLU A 356 11.16 -16.61 -13.53
C GLU A 356 12.22 -15.53 -13.32
N ALA A 357 11.84 -14.33 -12.86
CA ALA A 357 12.77 -13.25 -12.59
C ALA A 357 13.48 -13.39 -11.23
N HIS A 358 13.00 -14.28 -10.37
CA HIS A 358 13.60 -14.63 -9.07
C HIS A 358 13.85 -13.42 -8.14
N VAL A 359 12.98 -12.44 -8.17
CA VAL A 359 13.13 -11.18 -7.42
C VAL A 359 13.23 -11.42 -5.91
N GLY A 360 12.65 -12.52 -5.42
CA GLY A 360 12.62 -12.84 -4.00
C GLY A 360 13.79 -13.66 -3.46
N ARG A 361 14.83 -13.95 -4.26
CA ARG A 361 15.98 -14.78 -3.81
C ARG A 361 16.87 -14.14 -2.75
N VAL A 362 16.77 -12.84 -2.57
CA VAL A 362 17.53 -12.07 -1.58
C VAL A 362 16.54 -11.24 -0.74
N ALA A 363 16.81 -11.13 0.55
CA ALA A 363 15.92 -10.43 1.48
C ALA A 363 15.76 -8.93 1.17
N ASP A 364 16.86 -8.26 0.80
CA ASP A 364 16.86 -6.85 0.40
C ASP A 364 17.76 -6.68 -0.84
N PRO A 365 17.25 -6.92 -2.05
CA PRO A 365 18.04 -6.85 -3.27
C PRO A 365 18.43 -5.41 -3.64
N ALA A 366 17.83 -4.39 -3.04
CA ALA A 366 18.14 -2.98 -3.26
C ALA A 366 19.23 -2.45 -2.30
N ALA A 367 19.63 -3.24 -1.30
CA ALA A 367 20.64 -2.85 -0.33
C ALA A 367 21.97 -2.48 -1.01
N GLY A 368 22.59 -1.39 -0.57
CA GLY A 368 23.85 -0.87 -1.11
C GLY A 368 23.72 -0.07 -2.41
N SER A 369 22.52 0.08 -2.97
CA SER A 369 22.26 1.04 -4.03
C SER A 369 22.27 2.46 -3.44
N GLY A 370 23.28 3.26 -3.77
CA GLY A 370 23.44 4.60 -3.20
C GLY A 370 22.22 5.50 -3.41
N TYR A 371 21.59 5.40 -4.56
CA TYR A 371 20.34 6.13 -4.86
C TYR A 371 19.21 5.70 -3.92
N VAL A 372 18.98 4.38 -3.79
CA VAL A 372 17.90 3.84 -2.96
C VAL A 372 18.14 4.14 -1.48
N GLU A 373 19.37 3.98 -0.99
CA GLU A 373 19.71 4.28 0.41
C GLU A 373 19.47 5.77 0.74
N ALA A 374 19.95 6.67 -0.12
CA ALA A 374 19.75 8.10 0.09
C ALA A 374 18.26 8.49 0.03
N MET A 375 17.50 7.94 -0.91
CA MET A 375 16.07 8.20 -1.04
C MET A 375 15.29 7.63 0.17
N THR A 376 15.67 6.44 0.66
CA THR A 376 15.07 5.84 1.86
C THR A 376 15.24 6.76 3.07
N ASP A 377 16.46 7.23 3.34
CA ASP A 377 16.75 8.14 4.46
C ASP A 377 15.98 9.49 4.33
N GLN A 378 15.96 10.07 3.12
CA GLN A 378 15.23 11.32 2.86
C GLN A 378 13.73 11.16 3.12
N LEU A 379 13.11 10.10 2.60
CA LEU A 379 11.69 9.80 2.82
C LEU A 379 11.39 9.51 4.30
N ALA A 380 12.23 8.74 4.97
CA ALA A 380 12.05 8.45 6.39
C ALA A 380 12.10 9.72 7.24
N ARG A 381 13.04 10.63 6.97
CA ARG A 381 13.14 11.93 7.69
C ARG A 381 11.97 12.85 7.39
N ALA A 382 11.56 12.97 6.13
CA ALA A 382 10.43 13.80 5.74
C ALA A 382 9.12 13.29 6.37
N ALA A 383 8.88 11.98 6.31
CA ALA A 383 7.71 11.35 6.91
C ALA A 383 7.72 11.45 8.44
N TRP A 384 8.90 11.34 9.07
CA TRP A 384 9.01 11.51 10.51
C TRP A 384 8.65 12.93 10.96
N ALA A 385 9.08 13.95 10.22
CA ALA A 385 8.70 15.33 10.49
C ALA A 385 7.18 15.54 10.38
N LYS A 386 6.56 14.99 9.33
CA LYS A 386 5.10 15.01 9.16
C LYS A 386 4.35 14.26 10.26
N LEU A 387 4.86 13.12 10.70
CA LEU A 387 4.31 12.39 11.84
C LEU A 387 4.31 13.24 13.12
N GLN A 388 5.41 13.96 13.37
CA GLN A 388 5.51 14.87 14.51
C GLN A 388 4.49 16.02 14.44
N GLU A 389 4.23 16.56 13.24
CA GLU A 389 3.18 17.57 13.03
C GLU A 389 1.78 17.01 13.35
N ILE A 390 1.49 15.76 12.91
CA ILE A 390 0.22 15.06 13.19
C ILE A 390 0.05 14.84 14.72
N GLU A 391 1.08 14.34 15.39
CA GLU A 391 1.03 14.12 16.85
C GLU A 391 0.90 15.44 17.62
N ALA A 392 1.58 16.51 17.19
CA ALA A 392 1.45 17.84 17.78
C ALA A 392 0.04 18.44 17.60
N ALA A 393 -0.66 18.08 16.54
CA ALA A 393 -2.05 18.48 16.31
C ALA A 393 -3.07 17.71 17.19
N GLY A 394 -2.60 16.75 17.99
CA GLY A 394 -3.47 15.92 18.86
C GLY A 394 -3.72 14.52 18.30
N GLY A 395 -2.91 14.06 17.34
CA GLY A 395 -3.00 12.76 16.69
C GLY A 395 -3.84 12.80 15.40
N LEU A 396 -3.95 11.64 14.74
CA LEU A 396 -4.46 11.57 13.37
C LEU A 396 -5.94 12.00 13.26
N ALA A 397 -6.81 11.65 14.20
CA ALA A 397 -8.21 12.05 14.16
C ALA A 397 -8.36 13.58 14.22
N ALA A 398 -7.60 14.24 15.11
CA ALA A 398 -7.59 15.70 15.22
C ALA A 398 -6.97 16.37 13.98
N ALA A 399 -5.90 15.80 13.43
CA ALA A 399 -5.26 16.29 12.21
C ALA A 399 -6.19 16.20 10.98
N LEU A 400 -7.00 15.14 10.89
CA LEU A 400 -8.05 15.02 9.87
C LEU A 400 -9.13 16.08 10.06
N ALA A 401 -9.69 16.18 11.26
CA ALA A 401 -10.78 17.11 11.58
C ALA A 401 -10.37 18.58 11.38
N SER A 402 -9.13 18.94 11.70
CA SER A 402 -8.60 20.30 11.49
C SER A 402 -8.27 20.63 10.03
N GLY A 403 -8.28 19.65 9.14
CA GLY A 403 -7.89 19.81 7.73
C GLY A 403 -6.38 19.84 7.49
N LEU A 404 -5.55 19.53 8.47
CA LEU A 404 -4.09 19.47 8.32
C LEU A 404 -3.69 18.53 7.19
N ILE A 405 -4.23 17.28 7.20
CA ILE A 405 -3.91 16.27 6.18
C ILE A 405 -4.36 16.71 4.79
N ALA A 406 -5.58 17.24 4.67
CA ALA A 406 -6.10 17.70 3.36
C ALA A 406 -5.28 18.86 2.79
N ARG A 407 -4.85 19.80 3.63
CA ARG A 407 -3.96 20.90 3.24
C ARG A 407 -2.64 20.38 2.68
N ASP A 408 -2.03 19.39 3.35
CA ASP A 408 -0.75 18.83 2.92
C ASP A 408 -0.90 18.03 1.61
N VAL A 409 -2.00 17.31 1.43
CA VAL A 409 -2.35 16.62 0.17
C VAL A 409 -2.51 17.63 -0.98
N GLU A 410 -3.24 18.72 -0.76
CA GLU A 410 -3.42 19.75 -1.79
C GLU A 410 -2.09 20.48 -2.14
N ALA A 411 -1.23 20.71 -1.15
CA ALA A 411 0.09 21.26 -1.38
C ALA A 411 0.97 20.31 -2.23
N ALA A 412 0.95 19.01 -1.94
CA ALA A 412 1.67 17.99 -2.71
C ALA A 412 1.15 17.90 -4.15
N LYS A 413 -0.19 17.94 -4.34
CA LYS A 413 -0.81 17.96 -5.68
C LYS A 413 -0.36 19.19 -6.49
N ALA A 414 -0.38 20.38 -5.87
CA ALA A 414 -0.01 21.62 -6.51
C ALA A 414 1.49 21.68 -6.88
N ALA A 415 2.35 21.05 -6.09
CA ALA A 415 3.78 20.97 -6.32
C ALA A 415 4.18 19.92 -7.36
N ARG A 416 3.30 18.96 -7.64
CA ARG A 416 3.58 17.85 -8.56
C ARG A 416 3.77 18.37 -9.99
N PRO A 417 4.90 18.04 -10.66
CA PRO A 417 5.09 18.40 -12.05
C PRO A 417 4.06 17.70 -12.95
N GLU A 418 3.82 18.29 -14.11
CA GLU A 418 2.93 17.69 -15.11
C GLU A 418 3.41 16.28 -15.49
N PRO A 419 2.57 15.24 -15.33
CA PRO A 419 2.97 13.87 -15.60
C PRO A 419 3.05 13.60 -17.09
N LYS A 420 4.06 12.84 -17.52
CA LYS A 420 4.14 12.30 -18.87
C LYS A 420 3.58 10.88 -18.88
N LEU A 421 2.38 10.71 -19.44
CA LEU A 421 1.62 9.47 -19.44
C LEU A 421 1.58 8.87 -20.84
N VAL A 422 2.28 7.74 -21.02
CA VAL A 422 2.32 7.01 -22.29
C VAL A 422 0.92 6.48 -22.63
N GLY A 423 0.51 6.67 -23.88
CA GLY A 423 -0.82 6.31 -24.35
C GLY A 423 -1.91 7.35 -24.03
N VAL A 424 -1.58 8.42 -23.29
CA VAL A 424 -2.53 9.48 -22.90
C VAL A 424 -2.07 10.82 -23.49
N ASN A 425 -1.19 11.55 -22.79
CA ASN A 425 -0.65 12.82 -23.26
C ASN A 425 0.74 12.69 -23.93
N ALA A 426 1.30 11.48 -23.94
CA ALA A 426 2.52 11.15 -24.64
C ALA A 426 2.33 9.85 -25.46
N PHE A 427 2.71 9.88 -26.73
CA PHE A 427 2.62 8.72 -27.64
C PHE A 427 1.21 8.09 -27.66
N PRO A 428 0.12 8.87 -27.85
CA PRO A 428 -1.22 8.30 -27.92
C PRO A 428 -1.34 7.33 -29.11
N PRO A 429 -2.11 6.24 -29.00
CA PRO A 429 -2.31 5.32 -30.10
C PRO A 429 -3.11 5.99 -31.23
N ALA A 430 -2.81 5.66 -32.48
CA ALA A 430 -3.58 6.14 -33.64
C ALA A 430 -5.03 5.61 -33.63
N LYS A 431 -5.24 4.47 -32.98
CA LYS A 431 -6.55 3.83 -32.80
C LYS A 431 -6.57 3.14 -31.44
N GLU A 432 -7.62 3.38 -30.69
CA GLU A 432 -7.89 2.70 -29.43
C GLU A 432 -8.17 1.22 -29.65
N HIS A 433 -7.61 0.37 -28.79
CA HIS A 433 -7.90 -1.04 -28.73
C HIS A 433 -8.87 -1.31 -27.58
N PRO A 434 -10.09 -1.81 -27.84
CA PRO A 434 -11.07 -2.03 -26.80
C PRO A 434 -10.56 -3.06 -25.76
N VAL A 435 -10.93 -2.84 -24.52
CA VAL A 435 -10.67 -3.74 -23.40
C VAL A 435 -11.99 -4.26 -22.89
N GLU A 436 -12.07 -5.59 -22.73
CA GLU A 436 -13.24 -6.23 -22.14
C GLU A 436 -13.27 -6.03 -20.63
N ILE A 437 -14.44 -5.66 -20.12
CA ILE A 437 -14.75 -5.49 -18.70
C ILE A 437 -16.08 -6.13 -18.35
N GLU A 438 -16.27 -6.45 -17.09
CA GLU A 438 -17.58 -6.83 -16.57
C GLU A 438 -18.29 -5.58 -16.01
N THR A 439 -19.58 -5.44 -16.34
CA THR A 439 -20.43 -4.34 -15.88
C THR A 439 -21.73 -4.88 -15.27
N PRO A 440 -21.63 -5.65 -14.17
CA PRO A 440 -22.82 -6.20 -13.52
C PRO A 440 -23.68 -5.07 -12.93
N ALA A 441 -24.98 -5.31 -12.87
CA ALA A 441 -25.86 -4.45 -12.10
C ALA A 441 -25.50 -4.54 -10.60
N PRO A 442 -25.56 -3.44 -9.86
CA PRO A 442 -25.42 -3.47 -8.40
C PRO A 442 -26.44 -4.42 -7.78
N LYS A 443 -25.99 -5.19 -6.78
CA LYS A 443 -26.82 -6.15 -6.06
C LYS A 443 -26.77 -5.80 -4.58
N SER A 444 -27.77 -5.08 -4.08
CA SER A 444 -27.80 -4.68 -2.68
C SER A 444 -28.37 -5.77 -1.78
N VAL A 445 -27.86 -5.82 -0.55
CA VAL A 445 -28.37 -6.65 0.55
C VAL A 445 -28.63 -5.77 1.78
N GLU A 446 -29.50 -6.25 2.67
CA GLU A 446 -29.69 -5.60 3.95
C GLU A 446 -28.46 -5.81 4.84
N ALA A 447 -28.00 -4.76 5.51
CA ALA A 447 -26.87 -4.82 6.41
C ALA A 447 -27.11 -3.97 7.66
N PRO A 448 -26.51 -4.30 8.80
CA PRO A 448 -26.61 -3.45 10.00
C PRO A 448 -25.99 -2.08 9.72
N SER A 449 -26.61 -1.05 10.27
CA SER A 449 -26.03 0.30 10.19
C SER A 449 -24.66 0.34 10.90
N PRO A 450 -23.65 0.97 10.30
CA PRO A 450 -22.38 1.23 10.97
C PRO A 450 -22.46 2.39 11.97
N ALA A 451 -23.58 3.08 12.07
CA ALA A 451 -23.73 4.26 12.92
C ALA A 451 -23.53 3.93 14.41
N LEU A 452 -22.76 4.78 15.10
CA LEU A 452 -22.51 4.70 16.53
C LEU A 452 -23.17 5.89 17.24
N PRO A 453 -23.56 5.74 18.54
CA PRO A 453 -24.17 6.82 19.30
C PRO A 453 -23.25 8.04 19.41
N GLY A 454 -23.81 9.22 19.18
CA GLY A 454 -23.14 10.52 19.28
C GLY A 454 -23.19 11.30 17.97
N PRO A 455 -22.68 12.53 17.96
CA PRO A 455 -22.63 13.33 16.75
C PRO A 455 -21.61 12.76 15.74
N ASP A 456 -21.93 12.90 14.47
CA ASP A 456 -21.01 12.55 13.39
C ASP A 456 -19.73 13.40 13.47
N SER A 457 -18.58 12.78 13.21
CA SER A 457 -17.35 13.53 12.97
C SER A 457 -17.27 13.94 11.50
N ALA A 458 -16.57 15.04 11.23
CA ALA A 458 -16.37 15.55 9.89
C ALA A 458 -14.90 15.97 9.66
N CYS A 459 -14.41 15.78 8.44
CA CYS A 459 -13.12 16.27 7.96
C CYS A 459 -13.21 16.60 6.47
N PRO A 460 -12.26 17.35 5.89
CA PRO A 460 -12.14 17.46 4.44
C PRO A 460 -11.86 16.08 3.81
N ALA A 461 -12.74 15.65 2.89
CA ALA A 461 -12.63 14.33 2.27
C ALA A 461 -11.42 14.23 1.34
N LEU A 462 -10.66 13.15 1.45
CA LEU A 462 -9.57 12.82 0.55
C LEU A 462 -10.10 11.96 -0.60
N LYS A 463 -10.48 12.62 -1.69
CA LYS A 463 -11.03 11.92 -2.86
C LYS A 463 -9.91 11.40 -3.74
N ALA A 464 -9.98 10.11 -4.09
CA ALA A 464 -9.06 9.50 -5.02
C ALA A 464 -9.11 10.19 -6.39
N ILE A 465 -7.93 10.36 -7.00
CA ILE A 465 -7.76 10.93 -8.34
C ILE A 465 -6.98 9.95 -9.22
N ARG A 466 -7.06 10.13 -10.54
CA ARG A 466 -6.13 9.53 -11.49
C ARG A 466 -5.38 10.65 -12.23
N LEU A 467 -4.08 10.48 -12.39
CA LEU A 467 -3.24 11.48 -13.06
C LEU A 467 -3.68 11.71 -14.53
N ALA A 468 -4.33 10.71 -15.13
CA ALA A 468 -4.84 10.76 -16.50
C ALA A 468 -6.15 11.58 -16.66
N GLU A 469 -6.91 11.81 -15.57
CA GLU A 469 -8.25 12.42 -15.64
C GLU A 469 -8.29 13.77 -16.34
N ALA A 470 -7.29 14.62 -16.09
CA ALA A 470 -7.21 15.94 -16.69
C ALA A 470 -7.08 15.91 -18.23
N TYR A 471 -6.53 14.84 -18.78
CA TYR A 471 -6.31 14.66 -20.21
C TYR A 471 -7.43 13.87 -20.88
N GLU A 472 -8.08 12.97 -20.14
CA GLU A 472 -9.21 12.16 -20.61
C GLU A 472 -10.51 12.97 -20.72
N ALA A 473 -10.68 14.01 -19.92
CA ALA A 473 -11.85 14.90 -19.97
C ALA A 473 -11.79 15.94 -21.11
N ALA A 474 -10.62 16.11 -21.73
CA ALA A 474 -10.41 17.11 -22.81
C ALA A 474 -10.67 16.56 -24.23
N GLN A 475 -11.05 15.29 -24.35
CA GLN A 475 -11.41 14.59 -25.59
C GLN A 475 -12.91 14.27 -25.61
#